data_87f16479fbfc02f7047a48aa239ebf72
#
_entry.id   87f16479fbfc02f7047a48aa239ebf72
#
_cell.length_a   1.000
_cell.length_b   1.000
_cell.length_c   1.000
_cell.angle_alpha   90.00
_cell.angle_beta   90.00
_cell.angle_gamma   90.00
#
_symmetry.space_group_name_H-M   'P 1'
#
loop_
_entity.id
_entity.type
_entity.pdbx_description
1 polymer ?
#
loop_
_entity_poly.entity_id
_entity_poly.type
_entity_poly.pdbx_seq_one_letter_code
_entity_poly.pdbx_strand_id
1 'polypeptide(L)'
;PEYYERRGRDRSLPPPGGEEFGHAQARFSAAVARAMALSRGDAVAVSHSSVIQTLLCTLEGRPFDCARDFNLPYGSVTRLSSDGPGQLRLEEYGRLPVPELTPELADRLLAAAELPEPLEAHCRATAEAAMEIVCALAAAGVCLDETPVYAAALLHDVSKGTPDHALAGAGLMSQLGYPVLAPLIAQ
;
A
#
# COMPACT_ATOMS: atom_id res chain seq x y z
N PRO A 1 -5.00 -25.71 -22.09
CA PRO A 1 -4.85 -26.48 -20.84
C PRO A 1 -3.40 -26.76 -20.54
N GLU A 2 -2.65 -27.41 -21.46
CA GLU A 2 -1.26 -27.86 -21.27
C GLU A 2 -0.26 -26.73 -20.86
N TYR A 3 -0.41 -25.54 -21.44
CA TYR A 3 0.42 -24.38 -21.06
C TYR A 3 0.24 -24.01 -19.59
N TYR A 4 -0.99 -23.94 -19.09
CA TYR A 4 -1.26 -23.56 -17.71
C TYR A 4 -0.79 -24.62 -16.70
N GLU A 5 -0.86 -25.90 -17.07
CA GLU A 5 -0.32 -27.00 -16.26
C GLU A 5 1.21 -26.92 -16.18
N ARG A 6 1.88 -26.69 -17.31
CA ARG A 6 3.34 -26.53 -17.36
C ARG A 6 3.77 -25.29 -16.59
N ARG A 7 3.08 -24.15 -16.75
CA ARG A 7 3.36 -22.93 -16.02
C ARG A 7 3.09 -23.06 -14.50
N GLY A 8 2.21 -23.95 -14.08
CA GLY A 8 2.01 -24.29 -12.68
C GLY A 8 3.23 -24.91 -12.03
N ARG A 9 4.05 -25.62 -12.83
CA ARG A 9 5.30 -26.29 -12.40
C ARG A 9 6.55 -25.46 -12.66
N ASP A 10 6.54 -24.68 -13.72
CA ASP A 10 7.65 -23.80 -14.13
C ASP A 10 7.10 -22.40 -14.42
N ARG A 11 7.27 -21.52 -13.46
CA ARG A 11 6.77 -20.14 -13.50
C ARG A 11 7.61 -19.23 -14.40
N SER A 12 8.78 -19.69 -14.83
CA SER A 12 9.63 -18.94 -15.77
C SER A 12 9.12 -19.00 -17.21
N LEU A 13 8.23 -19.94 -17.53
CA LEU A 13 7.67 -20.10 -18.88
C LEU A 13 6.91 -18.84 -19.33
N PRO A 14 7.26 -18.26 -20.49
CA PRO A 14 6.53 -17.13 -21.06
C PRO A 14 5.13 -17.57 -21.52
N PRO A 15 4.17 -16.64 -21.66
CA PRO A 15 2.91 -16.93 -22.29
C PRO A 15 3.11 -17.34 -23.76
N PRO A 16 2.19 -18.12 -24.36
CA PRO A 16 2.29 -18.51 -25.76
C PRO A 16 2.41 -17.29 -26.67
N GLY A 17 3.48 -17.23 -27.49
CA GLY A 17 3.79 -16.08 -28.33
C GLY A 17 4.30 -14.84 -27.57
N GLY A 18 4.54 -14.95 -26.28
CA GLY A 18 5.05 -13.87 -25.44
C GLY A 18 6.57 -13.85 -25.32
N GLU A 19 7.07 -12.79 -24.74
CA GLU A 19 8.49 -12.57 -24.47
C GLU A 19 8.96 -13.46 -23.28
N GLU A 20 10.16 -13.99 -23.36
CA GLU A 20 10.79 -14.68 -22.23
C GLU A 20 11.11 -13.70 -21.09
N PHE A 21 11.01 -14.17 -19.85
CA PHE A 21 11.25 -13.34 -18.67
C PHE A 21 12.64 -12.72 -18.65
N GLY A 22 13.67 -13.45 -19.08
CA GLY A 22 15.04 -12.92 -19.16
C GLY A 22 15.17 -11.76 -20.16
N HIS A 23 14.50 -11.84 -21.30
CA HIS A 23 14.49 -10.76 -22.28
C HIS A 23 13.72 -9.55 -21.78
N ALA A 24 12.54 -9.74 -21.19
CA ALA A 24 11.74 -8.66 -20.61
C ALA A 24 12.50 -7.96 -19.50
N GLN A 25 13.19 -8.70 -18.62
CA GLN A 25 13.99 -8.15 -17.54
C GLN A 25 15.20 -7.36 -18.09
N ALA A 26 15.94 -7.90 -19.05
CA ALA A 26 17.09 -7.20 -19.65
C ALA A 26 16.67 -5.90 -20.32
N ARG A 27 15.57 -5.92 -21.08
CA ARG A 27 14.99 -4.73 -21.72
C ARG A 27 14.54 -3.68 -20.69
N PHE A 28 13.91 -4.12 -19.59
CA PHE A 28 13.47 -3.22 -18.53
C PHE A 28 14.67 -2.61 -17.78
N SER A 29 15.67 -3.41 -17.43
CA SER A 29 16.90 -2.92 -16.80
C SER A 29 17.63 -1.90 -17.66
N ALA A 30 17.72 -2.12 -18.98
CA ALA A 30 18.31 -1.15 -19.91
C ALA A 30 17.50 0.15 -19.95
N ALA A 31 16.16 0.07 -19.89
CA ALA A 31 15.30 1.24 -19.84
C ALA A 31 15.47 2.03 -18.54
N VAL A 32 15.56 1.36 -17.39
CA VAL A 32 15.81 1.97 -16.09
C VAL A 32 17.19 2.65 -16.08
N ALA A 33 18.25 1.96 -16.52
CA ALA A 33 19.60 2.52 -16.58
C ALA A 33 19.65 3.77 -17.47
N ARG A 34 18.94 3.78 -18.60
CA ARG A 34 18.84 4.95 -19.49
C ARG A 34 18.05 6.09 -18.83
N ALA A 35 16.95 5.81 -18.16
CA ALA A 35 16.19 6.83 -17.41
C ALA A 35 17.05 7.49 -16.34
N MET A 36 17.83 6.70 -15.59
CA MET A 36 18.76 7.20 -14.59
C MET A 36 19.87 8.06 -15.19
N ALA A 37 20.44 7.66 -16.32
CA ALA A 37 21.48 8.43 -17.01
C ALA A 37 20.97 9.80 -17.52
N LEU A 38 19.69 9.91 -17.83
CA LEU A 38 19.04 11.14 -18.27
C LEU A 38 18.53 12.01 -17.11
N SER A 39 18.31 11.42 -15.95
CA SER A 39 17.82 12.12 -14.77
C SER A 39 18.96 12.88 -14.08
N ARG A 40 18.64 14.05 -13.52
CA ARG A 40 19.54 14.81 -12.64
C ARG A 40 19.24 14.59 -11.15
N GLY A 41 18.37 13.65 -10.83
CA GLY A 41 17.90 13.32 -9.49
C GLY A 41 17.09 12.05 -9.54
N ASP A 42 16.00 12.00 -8.80
CA ASP A 42 15.12 10.84 -8.78
C ASP A 42 14.44 10.60 -10.13
N ALA A 43 14.21 9.33 -10.45
CA ALA A 43 13.49 8.91 -11.64
C ALA A 43 12.34 7.97 -11.23
N VAL A 44 11.21 8.09 -11.92
CA VAL A 44 10.05 7.21 -11.74
C VAL A 44 9.85 6.40 -13.01
N ALA A 45 9.78 5.08 -12.88
CA ALA A 45 9.43 4.17 -13.96
C ALA A 45 8.12 3.44 -13.63
N VAL A 46 7.16 3.45 -14.54
CA VAL A 46 5.90 2.72 -14.40
C VAL A 46 5.97 1.45 -15.23
N SER A 47 5.70 0.31 -14.61
CA SER A 47 5.78 -1.00 -15.26
C SER A 47 4.76 -1.99 -14.67
N HIS A 48 4.80 -3.22 -15.15
CA HIS A 48 3.94 -4.32 -14.69
C HIS A 48 4.64 -5.13 -13.59
N SER A 49 3.85 -5.68 -12.66
CA SER A 49 4.36 -6.45 -11.52
C SER A 49 5.30 -7.58 -11.93
N SER A 50 4.96 -8.35 -12.98
CA SER A 50 5.80 -9.46 -13.44
C SER A 50 7.20 -9.03 -13.90
N VAL A 51 7.31 -7.85 -14.53
CA VAL A 51 8.58 -7.29 -15.00
C VAL A 51 9.40 -6.75 -13.82
N ILE A 52 8.74 -6.08 -12.87
CA ILE A 52 9.41 -5.61 -11.65
C ILE A 52 9.88 -6.81 -10.82
N GLN A 53 9.05 -7.83 -10.64
CA GLN A 53 9.41 -9.05 -9.91
C GLN A 53 10.63 -9.76 -10.50
N THR A 54 10.76 -9.84 -11.83
CA THR A 54 11.97 -10.43 -12.45
C THR A 54 13.22 -9.57 -12.24
N LEU A 55 13.08 -8.24 -12.22
CA LEU A 55 14.18 -7.36 -11.82
C LEU A 55 14.60 -7.63 -10.37
N LEU A 56 13.63 -7.74 -9.45
CA LEU A 56 13.91 -8.04 -8.04
C LEU A 56 14.60 -9.39 -7.87
N CYS A 57 14.18 -10.43 -8.61
CA CYS A 57 14.89 -11.70 -8.64
C CYS A 57 16.36 -11.53 -9.04
N THR A 58 16.61 -10.71 -10.06
CA THR A 58 18.00 -10.46 -10.52
C THR A 58 18.83 -9.74 -9.47
N LEU A 59 18.27 -8.72 -8.81
CA LEU A 59 18.95 -7.95 -7.76
C LEU A 59 19.28 -8.81 -6.54
N GLU A 60 18.38 -9.74 -6.19
CA GLU A 60 18.53 -10.64 -5.04
C GLU A 60 19.26 -11.96 -5.40
N GLY A 61 19.67 -12.14 -6.65
CA GLY A 61 20.31 -13.39 -7.11
C GLY A 61 19.41 -14.61 -7.04
N ARG A 62 18.09 -14.43 -7.15
CA ARG A 62 17.07 -15.47 -7.08
C ARG A 62 16.61 -15.91 -8.46
N PRO A 63 16.22 -17.17 -8.66
CA PRO A 63 15.66 -17.65 -9.93
C PRO A 63 14.29 -17.03 -10.20
N PHE A 64 13.89 -16.91 -11.47
CA PHE A 64 12.64 -16.25 -11.87
C PHE A 64 11.36 -17.00 -11.46
N ASP A 65 11.43 -18.26 -11.15
CA ASP A 65 10.31 -19.02 -10.59
C ASP A 65 9.92 -18.53 -9.19
N CYS A 66 10.84 -17.87 -8.47
CA CYS A 66 10.58 -17.17 -7.19
C CYS A 66 9.99 -15.76 -7.35
N ALA A 67 9.74 -15.28 -8.58
CA ALA A 67 9.29 -13.90 -8.81
C ALA A 67 8.02 -13.53 -8.03
N ARG A 68 7.09 -14.47 -7.88
CA ARG A 68 5.83 -14.24 -7.14
C ARG A 68 5.97 -14.18 -5.63
N ASP A 69 7.14 -14.51 -5.07
CA ASP A 69 7.40 -14.32 -3.65
C ASP A 69 7.51 -12.83 -3.30
N PHE A 70 7.85 -11.99 -4.29
CA PHE A 70 7.75 -10.54 -4.16
C PHE A 70 6.30 -10.11 -4.29
N ASN A 71 5.65 -9.83 -3.18
CA ASN A 71 4.29 -9.30 -3.18
C ASN A 71 4.29 -7.84 -3.65
N LEU A 72 3.75 -7.59 -4.84
CA LEU A 72 3.61 -6.26 -5.43
C LEU A 72 2.12 -5.95 -5.67
N PRO A 73 1.42 -5.37 -4.70
CA PRO A 73 0.05 -4.90 -4.87
C PRO A 73 -0.06 -3.89 -6.02
N TYR A 74 -1.24 -3.78 -6.63
CA TYR A 74 -1.49 -2.75 -7.65
C TYR A 74 -1.25 -1.35 -7.07
N GLY A 75 -0.54 -0.52 -7.84
CA GLY A 75 -0.19 0.84 -7.41
C GLY A 75 0.93 0.90 -6.37
N SER A 76 1.54 -0.23 -6.01
CA SER A 76 2.66 -0.23 -5.07
C SER A 76 3.94 0.35 -5.69
N VAL A 77 4.77 0.89 -4.83
CA VAL A 77 6.07 1.48 -5.16
C VAL A 77 7.18 0.50 -4.78
N THR A 78 8.14 0.33 -5.69
CA THR A 78 9.42 -0.32 -5.43
C THR A 78 10.50 0.76 -5.50
N ARG A 79 11.27 0.93 -4.44
CA ARG A 79 12.36 1.90 -4.37
C ARG A 79 13.68 1.21 -4.59
N LEU A 80 14.43 1.75 -5.54
CA LEU A 80 15.79 1.33 -5.85
C LEU A 80 16.74 2.52 -5.65
N SER A 81 17.91 2.28 -5.11
CA SER A 81 19.01 3.24 -5.12
C SER A 81 20.07 2.83 -6.14
N SER A 82 20.96 3.75 -6.48
CA SER A 82 22.09 3.48 -7.37
C SER A 82 23.32 4.27 -6.93
N ASP A 83 24.40 3.55 -6.76
CA ASP A 83 25.72 4.14 -6.48
C ASP A 83 26.52 4.43 -7.76
N GLY A 84 25.93 4.21 -8.95
CA GLY A 84 26.54 4.45 -10.25
C GLY A 84 25.86 3.71 -11.40
N PRO A 85 26.29 3.90 -12.65
CA PRO A 85 25.68 3.28 -13.81
C PRO A 85 25.61 1.75 -13.69
N GLY A 86 24.40 1.20 -13.72
CA GLY A 86 24.15 -0.24 -13.69
C GLY A 86 24.22 -0.90 -12.30
N GLN A 87 24.48 -0.15 -11.25
CA GLN A 87 24.51 -0.66 -9.87
C GLN A 87 23.21 -0.30 -9.16
N LEU A 88 22.16 -1.09 -9.37
CA LEU A 88 20.90 -0.95 -8.66
C LEU A 88 20.93 -1.75 -7.37
N ARG A 89 20.41 -1.16 -6.30
CA ARG A 89 20.18 -1.80 -5.01
C ARG A 89 18.70 -1.69 -4.64
N LEU A 90 18.13 -2.77 -4.16
CA LEU A 90 16.78 -2.77 -3.63
C LEU A 90 16.76 -2.14 -2.24
N GLU A 91 15.95 -1.11 -2.04
CA GLU A 91 15.71 -0.48 -0.74
C GLU A 91 14.40 -0.98 -0.12
N GLU A 92 13.32 -0.95 -0.89
CA GLU A 92 12.02 -1.47 -0.48
C GLU A 92 11.18 -1.88 -1.69
N TYR A 93 10.20 -2.77 -1.49
CA TYR A 93 9.25 -3.15 -2.55
C TYR A 93 7.84 -3.33 -2.00
N GLY A 94 6.84 -3.24 -2.88
CA GLY A 94 5.46 -3.53 -2.56
C GLY A 94 4.77 -2.52 -1.64
N ARG A 95 5.42 -1.37 -1.38
CA ARG A 95 4.85 -0.32 -0.53
C ARG A 95 3.74 0.41 -1.29
N LEU A 96 2.56 0.46 -0.70
CA LEU A 96 1.49 1.33 -1.20
C LEU A 96 1.81 2.78 -0.81
N PRO A 97 1.74 3.75 -1.73
CA PRO A 97 1.81 5.16 -1.41
C PRO A 97 0.53 5.54 -0.67
N VAL A 98 0.63 5.64 0.63
CA VAL A 98 -0.50 6.02 1.48
C VAL A 98 -0.36 7.50 1.79
N PRO A 99 -1.38 8.33 1.53
CA PRO A 99 -1.38 9.72 1.96
C PRO A 99 -1.17 9.82 3.47
N GLU A 100 -0.55 10.89 3.94
CA GLU A 100 -0.47 11.17 5.36
C GLU A 100 -1.88 11.23 5.96
N LEU A 101 -2.06 10.61 7.12
CA LEU A 101 -3.33 10.67 7.82
C LEU A 101 -3.54 12.08 8.34
N THR A 102 -4.59 12.73 7.85
CA THR A 102 -5.03 14.05 8.31
C THR A 102 -6.52 14.01 8.60
N PRO A 103 -7.06 14.98 9.38
CA PRO A 103 -8.50 15.09 9.60
C PRO A 103 -9.30 15.16 8.29
N GLU A 104 -8.83 15.93 7.31
CA GLU A 104 -9.49 16.07 6.01
C GLU A 104 -9.48 14.76 5.20
N LEU A 105 -8.44 13.95 5.37
CA LEU A 105 -8.42 12.62 4.76
C LEU A 105 -9.42 11.69 5.45
N ALA A 106 -9.50 11.71 6.78
CA ALA A 106 -10.48 10.94 7.53
C ALA A 106 -11.93 11.30 7.12
N ASP A 107 -12.23 12.59 6.94
CA ASP A 107 -13.51 13.04 6.42
C ASP A 107 -13.80 12.52 5.01
N ARG A 108 -12.82 12.51 4.13
CA ARG A 108 -12.98 11.92 2.78
C ARG A 108 -13.19 10.40 2.81
N LEU A 109 -12.53 9.70 3.73
CA LEU A 109 -12.73 8.25 3.90
C LEU A 109 -14.14 7.95 4.42
N LEU A 110 -14.65 8.76 5.36
CA LEU A 110 -16.04 8.65 5.83
C LEU A 110 -17.03 8.88 4.69
N ALA A 111 -16.85 9.97 3.92
CA ALA A 111 -17.71 10.27 2.79
C ALA A 111 -17.68 9.18 1.71
N ALA A 112 -16.51 8.58 1.46
CA ALA A 112 -16.37 7.48 0.50
C ALA A 112 -17.03 6.16 0.96
N ALA A 113 -17.34 6.03 2.25
CA ALA A 113 -18.04 4.86 2.79
C ALA A 113 -19.55 4.89 2.51
N GLU A 114 -20.09 6.01 2.02
CA GLU A 114 -21.50 6.19 1.63
C GLU A 114 -22.48 5.70 2.73
N LEU A 115 -22.20 6.03 3.99
CA LEU A 115 -23.01 5.60 5.12
C LEU A 115 -24.39 6.29 5.10
N PRO A 116 -25.44 5.67 5.67
CA PRO A 116 -26.70 6.34 5.89
C PRO A 116 -26.52 7.59 6.74
N GLU A 117 -27.26 8.69 6.42
CA GLU A 117 -27.15 9.99 7.08
C GLU A 117 -27.14 9.92 8.62
N PRO A 118 -28.03 9.15 9.29
CA PRO A 118 -28.02 9.07 10.75
C PRO A 118 -26.72 8.43 11.30
N LEU A 119 -26.11 7.50 10.57
CA LEU A 119 -24.88 6.83 10.98
C LEU A 119 -23.67 7.75 10.73
N GLU A 120 -23.64 8.47 9.62
CA GLU A 120 -22.60 9.48 9.37
C GLU A 120 -22.65 10.57 10.44
N ALA A 121 -23.84 11.08 10.78
CA ALA A 121 -24.01 12.06 11.84
C ALA A 121 -23.54 11.52 13.21
N HIS A 122 -23.81 10.26 13.52
CA HIS A 122 -23.30 9.60 14.72
C HIS A 122 -21.76 9.55 14.73
N CYS A 123 -21.14 9.17 13.64
CA CYS A 123 -19.67 9.12 13.52
C CYS A 123 -19.04 10.49 13.76
N ARG A 124 -19.62 11.54 13.19
CA ARG A 124 -19.16 12.93 13.37
C ARG A 124 -19.31 13.41 14.82
N ALA A 125 -20.47 13.17 15.44
CA ALA A 125 -20.69 13.51 16.84
C ALA A 125 -19.73 12.76 17.79
N THR A 126 -19.41 11.49 17.46
CA THR A 126 -18.44 10.70 18.23
C THR A 126 -17.03 11.31 18.11
N ALA A 127 -16.63 11.74 16.92
CA ALA A 127 -15.34 12.38 16.71
C ALA A 127 -15.25 13.74 17.46
N GLU A 128 -16.32 14.56 17.43
CA GLU A 128 -16.39 15.82 18.18
C GLU A 128 -16.22 15.58 19.69
N ALA A 129 -16.98 14.62 20.24
CA ALA A 129 -16.89 14.28 21.67
C ALA A 129 -15.50 13.74 22.05
N ALA A 130 -14.87 12.95 21.18
CA ALA A 130 -13.51 12.49 21.40
C ALA A 130 -12.51 13.64 21.45
N MET A 131 -12.65 14.63 20.59
CA MET A 131 -11.79 15.82 20.59
C MET A 131 -12.00 16.71 21.82
N GLU A 132 -13.21 16.83 22.34
CA GLU A 132 -13.45 17.50 23.62
C GLU A 132 -12.70 16.83 24.77
N ILE A 133 -12.69 15.49 24.80
CA ILE A 133 -11.93 14.71 25.80
C ILE A 133 -10.42 14.94 25.63
N VAL A 134 -9.91 14.92 24.38
CA VAL A 134 -8.50 15.18 24.09
C VAL A 134 -8.08 16.57 24.58
N CYS A 135 -8.89 17.59 24.31
CA CYS A 135 -8.65 18.94 24.81
C CYS A 135 -8.63 19.02 26.35
N ALA A 136 -9.57 18.33 27.02
CA ALA A 136 -9.60 18.29 28.47
C ALA A 136 -8.37 17.58 29.07
N LEU A 137 -7.93 16.48 28.45
CA LEU A 137 -6.72 15.78 28.83
C LEU A 137 -5.46 16.63 28.64
N ALA A 138 -5.37 17.36 27.52
CA ALA A 138 -4.27 18.28 27.27
C ALA A 138 -4.19 19.38 28.31
N ALA A 139 -5.34 19.93 28.74
CA ALA A 139 -5.42 20.89 29.85
C ALA A 139 -4.97 20.30 31.20
N ALA A 140 -5.11 18.98 31.37
CA ALA A 140 -4.63 18.25 32.54
C ALA A 140 -3.15 17.78 32.39
N GLY A 141 -2.46 18.16 31.34
CA GLY A 141 -1.05 17.80 31.09
C GLY A 141 -0.83 16.45 30.40
N VAL A 142 -1.88 15.81 29.87
CA VAL A 142 -1.79 14.57 29.10
C VAL A 142 -1.91 14.91 27.62
N CYS A 143 -0.80 14.79 26.88
CA CYS A 143 -0.77 15.03 25.45
C CYS A 143 -1.01 13.73 24.68
N LEU A 144 -2.03 13.73 23.83
CA LEU A 144 -2.33 12.66 22.87
C LEU A 144 -2.08 13.15 21.45
N ASP A 145 -1.81 12.25 20.52
CA ASP A 145 -1.84 12.58 19.10
C ASP A 145 -3.31 12.68 18.65
N GLU A 146 -3.72 13.91 18.33
CA GLU A 146 -5.11 14.25 18.01
C GLU A 146 -5.60 13.58 16.72
N THR A 147 -4.73 13.49 15.71
CA THR A 147 -5.12 12.98 14.39
C THR A 147 -5.59 11.52 14.39
N PRO A 148 -4.85 10.55 14.97
CA PRO A 148 -5.34 9.19 15.07
C PRO A 148 -6.60 9.04 15.93
N VAL A 149 -6.74 9.84 17.01
CA VAL A 149 -7.94 9.81 17.87
C VAL A 149 -9.15 10.30 17.11
N TYR A 150 -9.05 11.46 16.44
CA TYR A 150 -10.11 11.99 15.58
C TYR A 150 -10.51 10.98 14.52
N ALA A 151 -9.55 10.49 13.74
CA ALA A 151 -9.80 9.58 12.63
C ALA A 151 -10.42 8.24 13.09
N ALA A 152 -9.93 7.68 14.21
CA ALA A 152 -10.50 6.45 14.75
C ALA A 152 -11.93 6.66 15.24
N ALA A 153 -12.22 7.74 15.95
CA ALA A 153 -13.56 8.07 16.42
C ALA A 153 -14.52 8.33 15.25
N LEU A 154 -14.05 9.00 14.18
CA LEU A 154 -14.84 9.28 12.99
C LEU A 154 -15.15 8.01 12.17
N LEU A 155 -14.23 7.04 12.12
CA LEU A 155 -14.30 5.88 11.25
C LEU A 155 -14.67 4.58 12.00
N HIS A 156 -14.98 4.65 13.31
CA HIS A 156 -15.20 3.46 14.13
C HIS A 156 -16.33 2.55 13.61
N ASP A 157 -17.36 3.14 13.03
CA ASP A 157 -18.54 2.45 12.51
C ASP A 157 -18.57 2.37 10.96
N VAL A 158 -17.43 2.62 10.28
CA VAL A 158 -17.33 2.62 8.81
C VAL A 158 -17.80 1.31 8.16
N SER A 159 -17.73 0.19 8.89
CA SER A 159 -18.18 -1.14 8.46
C SER A 159 -19.49 -1.56 9.11
N LYS A 160 -20.28 -0.62 9.67
CA LYS A 160 -21.57 -0.92 10.33
C LYS A 160 -22.50 -1.69 9.41
N GLY A 161 -23.13 -2.74 9.97
CA GLY A 161 -24.00 -3.65 9.20
C GLY A 161 -23.29 -4.94 8.78
N THR A 162 -21.98 -5.06 8.95
CA THR A 162 -21.26 -6.33 8.80
C THR A 162 -21.14 -7.05 10.15
N PRO A 163 -21.07 -8.39 10.17
CA PRO A 163 -20.69 -9.10 11.39
C PRO A 163 -19.33 -8.59 11.91
N ASP A 164 -19.21 -8.44 13.22
CA ASP A 164 -17.98 -7.93 13.86
C ASP A 164 -17.46 -6.63 13.24
N HIS A 165 -18.37 -5.66 12.98
CA HIS A 165 -18.09 -4.43 12.26
C HIS A 165 -16.86 -3.66 12.78
N ALA A 166 -16.57 -3.70 14.08
CA ALA A 166 -15.39 -3.07 14.64
C ALA A 166 -14.09 -3.72 14.10
N LEU A 167 -14.02 -5.06 14.09
CA LEU A 167 -12.89 -5.78 13.50
C LEU A 167 -12.82 -5.60 11.98
N ALA A 168 -13.96 -5.57 11.30
CA ALA A 168 -14.03 -5.33 9.86
C ALA A 168 -13.53 -3.92 9.52
N GLY A 169 -13.93 -2.89 10.27
CA GLY A 169 -13.47 -1.52 10.13
C GLY A 169 -11.96 -1.39 10.40
N ALA A 170 -11.46 -2.01 11.46
CA ALA A 170 -10.03 -2.06 11.78
C ALA A 170 -9.22 -2.72 10.63
N GLY A 171 -9.73 -3.84 10.10
CA GLY A 171 -9.13 -4.53 8.96
C GLY A 171 -9.11 -3.67 7.70
N LEU A 172 -10.22 -2.97 7.42
CA LEU A 172 -10.31 -2.03 6.29
C LEU A 172 -9.27 -0.91 6.40
N MET A 173 -9.15 -0.27 7.57
CA MET A 173 -8.15 0.78 7.77
C MET A 173 -6.72 0.27 7.61
N SER A 174 -6.43 -0.94 8.10
CA SER A 174 -5.12 -1.56 7.88
C SER A 174 -4.83 -1.82 6.40
N GLN A 175 -5.82 -2.31 5.64
CA GLN A 175 -5.70 -2.55 4.20
C GLN A 175 -5.51 -1.24 3.40
N LEU A 176 -6.14 -0.16 3.84
CA LEU A 176 -5.96 1.18 3.28
C LEU A 176 -4.63 1.82 3.66
N GLY A 177 -3.82 1.17 4.52
CA GLY A 177 -2.49 1.62 4.91
C GLY A 177 -2.45 2.47 6.18
N TYR A 178 -3.51 2.45 6.98
CA TYR A 178 -3.59 3.15 8.27
C TYR A 178 -3.69 2.17 9.46
N PRO A 179 -2.68 1.27 9.65
CA PRO A 179 -2.73 0.26 10.72
C PRO A 179 -2.76 0.87 12.12
N VAL A 180 -2.35 2.13 12.28
CA VAL A 180 -2.42 2.87 13.55
C VAL A 180 -3.87 3.03 14.06
N LEU A 181 -4.87 3.05 13.16
CA LEU A 181 -6.28 3.15 13.52
C LEU A 181 -6.88 1.82 13.97
N ALA A 182 -6.31 0.69 13.55
CA ALA A 182 -6.89 -0.63 13.81
C ALA A 182 -7.11 -0.93 15.30
N PRO A 183 -6.12 -0.75 16.20
CA PRO A 183 -6.33 -1.02 17.63
C PRO A 183 -7.28 -0.03 18.31
N LEU A 184 -7.51 1.13 17.71
CA LEU A 184 -8.44 2.14 18.24
C LEU A 184 -9.89 1.85 17.82
N ILE A 185 -10.09 1.23 16.67
CA ILE A 185 -11.41 0.89 16.11
C ILE A 185 -11.88 -0.49 16.57
N ALA A 186 -10.98 -1.46 16.76
CA ALA A 186 -11.29 -2.86 17.09
C ALA A 186 -11.82 -3.09 18.52
N GLN A 187 -12.22 -2.06 19.25
CA GLN A 187 -12.65 -2.14 20.66
C GLN A 187 -14.15 -2.43 20.81
#